data_ed0aa038da19a4e131ba7da404bb0c40
#
_entry.id   ed0aa038da19a4e131ba7da404bb0c40
#
_cell.length_a   1.000
_cell.length_b   1.000
_cell.length_c   1.000
_cell.angle_alpha   90.00
_cell.angle_beta   90.00
_cell.angle_gamma   90.00
#
_symmetry.space_group_name_H-M   'P 1'
#
loop_
_entity.id
_entity.type
_entity.pdbx_description
1 polymer ?
#
loop_
_entity_poly.entity_id
_entity_poly.type
_entity_poly.pdbx_seq_one_letter_code
_entity_poly.pdbx_strand_id
1 'polypeptide(L)'
;MIQPGRNCGLAALGLALALCGVAAGQEGKSVDQSKRAIERGSRIYIAPIEGGFDTFLAAAIIKKQVPVVVVTDRTKSEYEITGIASTERAGWAKMLFMGVDNSNDLASIKVVELKSSEVVYGYAVRKANSPRGKQSAAEACAKHLKEKIEGK
;
A
#
# COMPACT_ATOMS: atom_id res chain seq x y z
N MET A 1 69.37 -27.26 -29.49
CA MET A 1 70.59 -26.50 -29.75
C MET A 1 70.39 -25.11 -29.20
N ILE A 2 71.09 -24.84 -28.11
CA ILE A 2 71.55 -23.53 -27.63
C ILE A 2 70.55 -22.54 -27.08
N GLN A 3 70.44 -22.44 -25.74
CA GLN A 3 70.30 -21.24 -24.93
C GLN A 3 71.54 -20.31 -25.13
N PRO A 4 71.73 -19.15 -24.54
CA PRO A 4 71.03 -18.47 -23.39
C PRO A 4 71.01 -16.95 -23.51
N GLY A 5 70.57 -16.29 -22.41
CA GLY A 5 70.91 -14.91 -22.07
C GLY A 5 69.79 -14.16 -21.32
N ARG A 6 69.72 -14.26 -20.07
CA ARG A 6 70.19 -13.48 -18.88
C ARG A 6 70.44 -12.00 -19.17
N ASN A 7 69.67 -11.18 -18.47
CA ASN A 7 70.10 -10.13 -17.53
C ASN A 7 68.85 -9.25 -17.20
N CYS A 8 68.46 -9.14 -15.97
CA CYS A 8 69.03 -8.36 -14.87
C CYS A 8 68.79 -6.83 -15.00
N GLY A 9 68.06 -6.25 -14.11
CA GLY A 9 67.99 -4.81 -13.87
C GLY A 9 66.68 -4.40 -13.25
N LEU A 10 66.62 -4.48 -12.00
CA LEU A 10 66.64 -3.43 -10.97
C LEU A 10 65.63 -2.29 -11.12
N ALA A 11 64.74 -2.28 -10.12
CA ALA A 11 64.40 -1.18 -9.23
C ALA A 11 63.66 0.05 -9.79
N ALA A 12 62.53 0.30 -9.24
CA ALA A 12 62.18 1.52 -8.51
C ALA A 12 60.68 1.61 -8.32
N LEU A 13 60.36 1.50 -7.11
CA LEU A 13 59.79 2.58 -6.27
C LEU A 13 58.49 3.17 -6.75
N GLY A 14 57.40 2.72 -6.11
CA GLY A 14 56.65 3.58 -5.30
C GLY A 14 55.63 4.50 -5.98
N LEU A 15 54.41 4.21 -5.87
CA LEU A 15 53.47 5.19 -5.30
C LEU A 15 52.12 4.50 -5.06
N ALA A 16 51.91 4.04 -3.86
CA ALA A 16 50.60 3.63 -3.42
C ALA A 16 49.73 4.90 -3.25
N LEU A 17 48.89 5.18 -4.24
CA LEU A 17 47.77 6.09 -4.06
C LEU A 17 46.61 5.30 -3.47
N ALA A 18 46.51 5.33 -2.15
CA ALA A 18 45.33 4.94 -1.43
C ALA A 18 44.24 5.97 -1.71
N LEU A 19 43.38 5.68 -2.68
CA LEU A 19 42.09 6.35 -2.82
C LEU A 19 41.17 5.77 -1.75
N CYS A 20 41.18 6.44 -0.59
CA CYS A 20 40.19 6.28 0.44
C CYS A 20 38.87 6.84 -0.11
N GLY A 21 38.10 6.00 -0.78
CA GLY A 21 36.72 6.28 -1.16
C GLY A 21 35.88 6.33 0.10
N VAL A 22 35.61 7.53 0.58
CA VAL A 22 34.57 7.76 1.59
C VAL A 22 33.22 7.40 0.93
N ALA A 23 32.77 6.18 1.14
CA ALA A 23 31.38 5.83 0.92
C ALA A 23 30.56 6.62 1.96
N ALA A 24 30.06 7.78 1.56
CA ALA A 24 29.01 8.47 2.26
C ALA A 24 27.80 7.53 2.24
N GLY A 25 27.63 6.77 3.31
CA GLY A 25 26.42 6.04 3.58
C GLY A 25 25.29 7.05 3.64
N GLN A 26 24.46 7.09 2.60
CA GLN A 26 23.14 7.71 2.70
C GLN A 26 22.39 6.85 3.71
N GLU A 27 22.34 7.30 4.95
CA GLU A 27 21.34 6.86 5.91
C GLU A 27 19.98 7.17 5.28
N GLY A 28 19.40 6.16 4.64
CA GLY A 28 18.01 6.19 4.21
C GLY A 28 17.17 6.41 5.46
N LYS A 29 16.78 7.66 5.68
CA LYS A 29 15.83 8.02 6.70
C LYS A 29 14.55 7.25 6.37
N SER A 30 14.35 6.12 7.02
CA SER A 30 13.09 5.37 6.95
C SER A 30 12.02 6.31 7.49
N VAL A 31 11.28 6.92 6.57
CA VAL A 31 10.13 7.74 6.94
C VAL A 31 9.12 6.77 7.53
N ASP A 32 8.91 6.87 8.83
CA ASP A 32 7.93 6.07 9.54
C ASP A 32 6.52 6.45 9.05
N GLN A 33 6.06 5.75 8.02
CA GLN A 33 4.74 5.96 7.41
C GLN A 33 3.59 5.75 8.42
N SER A 34 3.88 5.09 9.54
CA SER A 34 2.89 4.85 10.59
C SER A 34 2.49 6.11 11.36
N LYS A 35 3.32 7.17 11.33
CA LYS A 35 3.11 8.42 12.08
C LYS A 35 2.29 9.47 11.33
N ARG A 36 2.01 9.30 10.03
CA ARG A 36 1.18 10.25 9.32
C ARG A 36 -0.27 10.04 9.68
N ALA A 37 -0.81 10.97 10.41
CA ALA A 37 -2.22 10.99 10.78
C ALA A 37 -3.04 11.65 9.66
N ILE A 38 -4.15 11.03 9.31
CA ILE A 38 -5.18 11.70 8.52
C ILE A 38 -5.86 12.67 9.47
N GLU A 39 -5.88 13.95 9.12
CA GLU A 39 -6.46 14.98 9.99
C GLU A 39 -7.99 14.84 10.06
N ARG A 40 -8.55 15.16 11.23
CA ARG A 40 -10.00 15.17 11.40
C ARG A 40 -10.60 16.29 10.57
N GLY A 41 -11.70 15.99 9.89
CA GLY A 41 -12.36 16.96 9.01
C GLY A 41 -11.74 17.07 7.62
N SER A 42 -10.69 16.31 7.31
CA SER A 42 -10.08 16.27 5.97
C SER A 42 -11.09 15.86 4.92
N ARG A 43 -10.93 16.42 3.73
CA ARG A 43 -11.75 16.09 2.57
C ARG A 43 -11.18 14.91 1.84
N ILE A 44 -12.00 13.88 1.67
CA ILE A 44 -11.61 12.60 1.04
C ILE A 44 -12.48 12.35 -0.19
N TYR A 45 -11.82 12.10 -1.32
CA TYR A 45 -12.45 11.58 -2.52
C TYR A 45 -12.35 10.05 -2.52
N ILE A 46 -13.43 9.37 -2.88
CA ILE A 46 -13.44 7.92 -3.07
C ILE A 46 -13.45 7.65 -4.57
N ALA A 47 -12.36 7.10 -5.08
CA ALA A 47 -12.30 6.70 -6.48
C ALA A 47 -13.26 5.53 -6.76
N PRO A 48 -13.77 5.40 -7.99
CA PRO A 48 -14.60 4.26 -8.36
C PRO A 48 -13.90 2.93 -8.06
N ILE A 49 -14.60 2.03 -7.38
CA ILE A 49 -14.09 0.71 -7.00
C ILE A 49 -15.01 -0.35 -7.63
N GLU A 50 -14.40 -1.42 -8.14
CA GLU A 50 -15.11 -2.50 -8.80
C GLU A 50 -16.29 -3.03 -7.97
N GLY A 51 -17.38 -3.37 -8.66
CA GLY A 51 -18.60 -3.88 -8.03
C GLY A 51 -19.37 -2.86 -7.19
N GLY A 52 -19.12 -1.55 -7.37
CA GLY A 52 -19.80 -0.46 -6.66
C GLY A 52 -19.41 -0.36 -5.18
N PHE A 53 -18.25 -0.90 -4.80
CA PHE A 53 -17.81 -0.91 -3.42
C PHE A 53 -17.57 0.51 -2.87
N ASP A 54 -17.21 1.47 -3.72
CA ASP A 54 -17.11 2.90 -3.40
C ASP A 54 -18.39 3.45 -2.77
N THR A 55 -19.56 3.08 -3.32
CA THR A 55 -20.86 3.49 -2.77
C THR A 55 -21.12 2.89 -1.39
N PHE A 56 -20.82 1.59 -1.20
CA PHE A 56 -20.93 0.97 0.13
C PHE A 56 -19.97 1.60 1.13
N LEU A 57 -18.76 1.94 0.68
CA LEU A 57 -17.74 2.56 1.54
C LEU A 57 -18.15 3.98 1.94
N ALA A 58 -18.66 4.80 1.01
CA ALA A 58 -19.18 6.14 1.32
C ALA A 58 -20.31 6.07 2.35
N ALA A 59 -21.28 5.17 2.15
CA ALA A 59 -22.37 4.96 3.10
C ALA A 59 -21.85 4.50 4.48
N ALA A 60 -20.85 3.62 4.51
CA ALA A 60 -20.26 3.12 5.75
C ALA A 60 -19.48 4.22 6.50
N ILE A 61 -18.76 5.09 5.81
CA ILE A 61 -18.05 6.24 6.39
C ILE A 61 -19.05 7.16 7.10
N ILE A 62 -20.17 7.47 6.46
CA ILE A 62 -21.23 8.28 7.05
C ILE A 62 -21.88 7.57 8.24
N LYS A 63 -22.26 6.30 8.08
CA LYS A 63 -22.89 5.50 9.13
C LYS A 63 -22.03 5.36 10.38
N LYS A 64 -20.72 5.15 10.20
CA LYS A 64 -19.76 5.00 11.31
C LYS A 64 -19.29 6.33 11.87
N GLN A 65 -19.75 7.44 11.30
CA GLN A 65 -19.34 8.78 11.72
C GLN A 65 -17.80 8.91 11.72
N VAL A 66 -17.16 8.50 10.62
CA VAL A 66 -15.73 8.71 10.45
C VAL A 66 -15.50 10.22 10.36
N PRO A 67 -14.56 10.80 11.11
CA PRO A 67 -14.40 12.24 11.20
C PRO A 67 -13.69 12.82 9.96
N VAL A 68 -14.31 12.66 8.78
CA VAL A 68 -13.85 13.13 7.47
C VAL A 68 -15.04 13.64 6.66
N VAL A 69 -14.78 14.44 5.64
CA VAL A 69 -15.79 14.94 4.69
C VAL A 69 -15.59 14.21 3.36
N VAL A 70 -16.57 13.40 2.97
CA VAL A 70 -16.56 12.74 1.66
C VAL A 70 -16.98 13.75 0.60
N VAL A 71 -16.13 13.92 -0.42
CA VAL A 71 -16.37 14.83 -1.56
C VAL A 71 -16.43 14.03 -2.87
N THR A 72 -17.20 14.53 -3.83
CA THR A 72 -17.34 13.93 -5.16
C THR A 72 -16.34 14.48 -6.17
N ASP A 73 -15.75 15.63 -5.88
CA ASP A 73 -14.76 16.30 -6.73
C ASP A 73 -13.35 16.03 -6.18
N ARG A 74 -12.56 15.25 -6.96
CA ARG A 74 -11.19 14.91 -6.60
C ARG A 74 -10.31 16.14 -6.41
N THR A 75 -10.54 17.19 -7.17
CA THR A 75 -9.72 18.42 -7.10
C THR A 75 -9.91 19.20 -5.79
N LYS A 76 -11.01 18.94 -5.09
CA LYS A 76 -11.34 19.55 -3.80
C LYS A 76 -10.98 18.67 -2.61
N SER A 77 -10.30 17.54 -2.83
CA SER A 77 -9.92 16.60 -1.78
C SER A 77 -8.46 16.72 -1.41
N GLU A 78 -8.15 16.36 -0.19
CA GLU A 78 -6.79 16.26 0.35
C GLU A 78 -6.28 14.83 0.25
N TYR A 79 -7.20 13.87 0.35
CA TYR A 79 -6.91 12.45 0.28
C TYR A 79 -7.79 11.76 -0.75
N GLU A 80 -7.28 10.69 -1.31
CA GLU A 80 -8.00 9.79 -2.20
C GLU A 80 -8.03 8.39 -1.61
N ILE A 81 -9.22 7.79 -1.55
CA ILE A 81 -9.37 6.37 -1.27
C ILE A 81 -9.46 5.63 -2.59
N THR A 82 -8.55 4.69 -2.79
CA THR A 82 -8.62 3.72 -3.88
C THR A 82 -8.65 2.32 -3.28
N GLY A 83 -9.08 1.34 -4.06
CA GLY A 83 -9.15 -0.02 -3.55
C GLY A 83 -9.50 -1.04 -4.62
N ILE A 84 -9.59 -2.26 -4.18
CA ILE A 84 -10.12 -3.38 -4.96
C ILE A 84 -11.21 -4.07 -4.15
N ALA A 85 -12.23 -4.53 -4.83
CA ALA A 85 -13.25 -5.41 -4.28
C ALA A 85 -13.40 -6.56 -5.27
N SER A 86 -12.63 -7.62 -5.09
CA SER A 86 -12.67 -8.79 -5.95
C SER A 86 -13.48 -9.90 -5.30
N THR A 87 -14.31 -10.54 -6.11
CA THR A 87 -15.03 -11.74 -5.74
C THR A 87 -14.24 -12.93 -6.25
N GLU A 88 -13.58 -13.67 -5.38
CA GLU A 88 -13.08 -14.99 -5.73
C GLU A 88 -14.26 -15.96 -5.78
N ARG A 89 -14.78 -16.20 -6.97
CA ARG A 89 -15.70 -17.32 -7.19
C ARG A 89 -14.89 -18.61 -7.12
N ALA A 90 -15.25 -19.51 -6.23
CA ALA A 90 -14.74 -20.88 -6.27
C ALA A 90 -15.04 -21.43 -7.67
N GLY A 91 -13.99 -21.86 -8.40
CA GLY A 91 -14.17 -22.44 -9.72
C GLY A 91 -15.18 -23.60 -9.63
N TRP A 92 -16.03 -23.77 -10.65
CA TRP A 92 -17.07 -24.78 -10.71
C TRP A 92 -16.59 -26.20 -10.35
N ALA A 93 -15.32 -26.51 -10.65
CA ALA A 93 -14.70 -27.79 -10.30
C ALA A 93 -14.55 -27.95 -8.79
N LYS A 94 -14.20 -26.87 -8.04
CA LYS A 94 -14.05 -26.89 -6.60
C LYS A 94 -15.39 -27.04 -5.89
N MET A 95 -16.44 -26.44 -6.45
CA MET A 95 -17.81 -26.54 -5.95
C MET A 95 -18.37 -27.97 -6.11
N LEU A 96 -18.08 -28.62 -7.26
CA LEU A 96 -18.52 -29.99 -7.55
C LEU A 96 -17.80 -31.06 -6.70
N PHE A 97 -16.50 -30.89 -6.42
CA PHE A 97 -15.70 -31.91 -5.76
C PHE A 97 -15.57 -31.72 -4.24
N MET A 98 -15.75 -30.52 -3.74
CA MET A 98 -15.55 -30.21 -2.30
C MET A 98 -16.81 -29.77 -1.56
N GLY A 99 -17.90 -29.50 -2.26
CA GLY A 99 -19.17 -29.08 -1.64
C GLY A 99 -19.09 -27.79 -0.82
N VAL A 100 -18.02 -27.02 -0.99
CA VAL A 100 -17.75 -25.82 -0.19
C VAL A 100 -17.89 -24.60 -1.08
N ASP A 101 -18.98 -23.89 -0.92
CA ASP A 101 -19.20 -22.57 -1.49
C ASP A 101 -18.44 -21.51 -0.67
N ASN A 102 -17.11 -21.55 -0.76
CA ASN A 102 -16.25 -20.54 -0.15
C ASN A 102 -15.90 -19.46 -1.15
N SER A 103 -16.91 -18.78 -1.66
CA SER A 103 -16.70 -17.51 -2.34
C SER A 103 -16.45 -16.43 -1.31
N ASN A 104 -15.20 -15.98 -1.21
CA ASN A 104 -14.81 -14.90 -0.31
C ASN A 104 -14.64 -13.60 -1.10
N ASP A 105 -15.29 -12.54 -0.66
CA ASP A 105 -15.00 -11.19 -1.13
C ASP A 105 -13.75 -10.68 -0.40
N LEU A 106 -12.72 -10.36 -1.17
CA LEU A 106 -11.58 -9.61 -0.68
C LEU A 106 -11.84 -8.13 -0.99
N ALA A 107 -11.97 -7.33 0.04
CA ALA A 107 -12.00 -5.88 -0.10
C ALA A 107 -10.74 -5.28 0.53
N SER A 108 -10.07 -4.42 -0.20
CA SER A 108 -8.96 -3.65 0.34
C SER A 108 -9.08 -2.19 -0.08
N ILE A 109 -8.70 -1.32 0.83
CA ILE A 109 -8.62 0.12 0.59
C ILE A 109 -7.23 0.63 0.92
N LYS A 110 -6.80 1.65 0.21
CA LYS A 110 -5.63 2.46 0.56
C LYS A 110 -6.03 3.93 0.49
N VAL A 111 -5.50 4.72 1.41
CA VAL A 111 -5.68 6.17 1.46
C VAL A 111 -4.36 6.80 1.03
N VAL A 112 -4.43 7.65 0.04
CA VAL A 112 -3.29 8.37 -0.55
C VAL A 112 -3.46 9.85 -0.26
N GLU A 113 -2.45 10.50 0.24
CA GLU A 113 -2.40 11.95 0.33
C GLU A 113 -2.10 12.52 -1.06
N LEU A 114 -2.97 13.36 -1.59
CA LEU A 114 -2.85 13.85 -2.97
C LEU A 114 -1.67 14.81 -3.17
N LYS A 115 -1.31 15.55 -2.14
CA LYS A 115 -0.22 16.52 -2.19
C LYS A 115 1.16 15.86 -2.30
N SER A 116 1.38 14.81 -1.53
CA SER A 116 2.66 14.08 -1.48
C SER A 116 2.67 12.81 -2.33
N SER A 117 1.49 12.36 -2.77
CA SER A 117 1.28 11.06 -3.45
C SER A 117 1.69 9.85 -2.58
N GLU A 118 1.69 10.01 -1.26
CA GLU A 118 2.07 8.96 -0.33
C GLU A 118 0.86 8.18 0.18
N VAL A 119 1.04 6.88 0.34
CA VAL A 119 0.05 6.03 0.97
C VAL A 119 0.16 6.21 2.48
N VAL A 120 -0.87 6.78 3.10
CA VAL A 120 -0.92 7.08 4.54
C VAL A 120 -1.67 6.02 5.35
N TYR A 121 -2.47 5.18 4.67
CA TYR A 121 -3.21 4.10 5.31
C TYR A 121 -3.57 3.00 4.31
N GLY A 122 -3.64 1.77 4.79
CA GLY A 122 -4.13 0.62 4.04
C GLY A 122 -4.82 -0.39 4.94
N TYR A 123 -5.90 -0.98 4.45
CA TYR A 123 -6.65 -2.01 5.17
C TYR A 123 -7.27 -3.02 4.20
N ALA A 124 -7.23 -4.27 4.56
CA ALA A 124 -7.82 -5.36 3.79
C ALA A 124 -8.66 -6.26 4.69
N VAL A 125 -9.79 -6.72 4.18
CA VAL A 125 -10.72 -7.59 4.88
C VAL A 125 -11.28 -8.65 3.94
N ARG A 126 -11.52 -9.85 4.46
CA ARG A 126 -12.24 -10.93 3.76
C ARG A 126 -13.60 -11.11 4.39
N LYS A 127 -14.63 -11.17 3.56
CA LYS A 127 -16.02 -11.42 3.97
C LYS A 127 -16.69 -12.38 2.97
N ALA A 128 -17.80 -12.99 3.37
CA ALA A 128 -18.56 -13.84 2.48
C ALA A 128 -19.10 -13.05 1.28
N ASN A 129 -19.06 -13.65 0.09
CA ASN A 129 -19.56 -13.03 -1.14
C ASN A 129 -21.09 -12.93 -1.11
N SER A 130 -21.56 -11.77 -0.71
CA SER A 130 -22.98 -11.43 -0.71
C SER A 130 -23.13 -9.91 -0.61
N PRO A 131 -24.31 -9.34 -0.95
CA PRO A 131 -24.56 -7.91 -0.70
C PRO A 131 -24.32 -7.51 0.76
N ARG A 132 -24.67 -8.40 1.70
CA ARG A 132 -24.37 -8.20 3.13
C ARG A 132 -22.87 -8.28 3.42
N GLY A 133 -22.13 -9.16 2.73
CA GLY A 133 -20.68 -9.27 2.82
C GLY A 133 -19.97 -7.99 2.38
N LYS A 134 -20.36 -7.41 1.24
CA LYS A 134 -19.84 -6.12 0.76
C LYS A 134 -20.11 -4.99 1.75
N GLN A 135 -21.34 -4.89 2.25
CA GLN A 135 -21.68 -3.91 3.27
C GLN A 135 -20.85 -4.11 4.54
N SER A 136 -20.72 -5.33 5.03
CA SER A 136 -19.94 -5.66 6.22
C SER A 136 -18.45 -5.35 6.02
N ALA A 137 -17.91 -5.59 4.82
CA ALA A 137 -16.54 -5.24 4.47
C ALA A 137 -16.32 -3.73 4.45
N ALA A 138 -17.25 -2.97 3.86
CA ALA A 138 -17.20 -1.51 3.85
C ALA A 138 -17.28 -0.94 5.27
N GLU A 139 -18.16 -1.48 6.12
CA GLU A 139 -18.26 -1.07 7.52
C GLU A 139 -16.99 -1.39 8.33
N ALA A 140 -16.33 -2.52 8.06
CA ALA A 140 -15.05 -2.84 8.66
C ALA A 140 -13.96 -1.85 8.22
N CYS A 141 -13.87 -1.56 6.91
CA CYS A 141 -12.95 -0.57 6.38
C CYS A 141 -13.17 0.82 7.03
N ALA A 142 -14.43 1.26 7.10
CA ALA A 142 -14.78 2.54 7.72
C ALA A 142 -14.46 2.59 9.22
N LYS A 143 -14.70 1.49 9.95
CA LYS A 143 -14.38 1.37 11.37
C LYS A 143 -12.88 1.53 11.61
N HIS A 144 -12.06 0.77 10.91
CA HIS A 144 -10.60 0.82 11.08
C HIS A 144 -10.00 2.13 10.57
N LEU A 145 -10.58 2.75 9.53
CA LEU A 145 -10.20 4.10 9.12
C LEU A 145 -10.48 5.12 10.23
N LYS A 146 -11.64 5.01 10.90
CA LYS A 146 -11.97 5.85 12.05
C LYS A 146 -10.97 5.69 13.19
N GLU A 147 -10.66 4.44 13.55
CA GLU A 147 -9.66 4.13 14.58
C GLU A 147 -8.29 4.74 14.26
N LYS A 148 -7.85 4.64 13.00
CA LYS A 148 -6.59 5.28 12.54
C LYS A 148 -6.61 6.80 12.70
N ILE A 149 -7.72 7.47 12.35
CA ILE A 149 -7.84 8.93 12.46
C ILE A 149 -7.94 9.36 13.92
N GLU A 150 -8.58 8.56 14.76
CA GLU A 150 -8.73 8.85 16.20
C GLU A 150 -7.50 8.50 17.03
N GLY A 151 -6.51 7.81 16.44
CA GLY A 151 -5.29 7.40 17.14
C GLY A 151 -5.50 6.24 18.12
N LYS A 152 -6.43 5.34 17.78
CA LYS A 152 -6.76 4.15 18.60
C LYS A 152 -6.16 2.88 18.02
#